data_3692fcbaa168dbb6e5be8d35e71c3676
#
_entry.id   3692fcbaa168dbb6e5be8d35e71c3676
#
_cell.length_a   1.000
_cell.length_b   1.000
_cell.length_c   1.000
_cell.angle_alpha   90.00
_cell.angle_beta   90.00
_cell.angle_gamma   90.00
#
_symmetry.space_group_name_H-M   'P 1'
#
loop_
_entity.id
_entity.type
_entity.pdbx_description
1 polymer ?
#
loop_
_entity_poly.entity_id
_entity_poly.type
_entity_poly.pdbx_seq_one_letter_code
_entity_poly.pdbx_strand_id
1 'polypeptide(L)'
;MTNSSKIRIALLVLVVLVLGLVSIFGDQYTKLVLMLAFLYMALGQFWNLLGGYAGLVSLGQQIFIGLGGYTLAVTVLYYGFPIWLGVLTGGVIALFFALVISPAIFRMSGVYFSIGTWVVAESLAIWFSNWEYVEMGQGLFIRPAKQLSVSQLYYLAMLVAVGSVALVYGVMRSKLGLALMAMRNDPGASETCGVSVFRNKLYCYLISSFCTGITAGVLYLNMVFIQPYKAFGIDWTVALLFIVIIGGIGTIEGPIIGAVIYVLLQQYLSDYASVSMLVLGVVAIIIMLIVPKGIMGTIQEKLGFEILSPRRHL
;
A
#
# COMPACT_ATOMS: atom_id res chain seq x y z
N MET A 1 -30.02 -6.22 -6.15
CA MET A 1 -29.15 -6.52 -5.00
C MET A 1 -29.83 -7.56 -4.13
N THR A 2 -29.23 -8.73 -3.99
CA THR A 2 -29.75 -9.81 -3.13
C THR A 2 -29.68 -9.39 -1.66
N ASN A 3 -30.55 -9.92 -0.79
CA ASN A 3 -30.54 -9.63 0.66
C ASN A 3 -29.16 -9.85 1.29
N SER A 4 -28.41 -10.84 0.81
CA SER A 4 -27.04 -11.13 1.23
C SER A 4 -26.06 -9.97 0.95
N SER A 5 -26.21 -9.24 -0.16
CA SER A 5 -25.32 -8.09 -0.45
C SER A 5 -25.60 -6.89 0.45
N LYS A 6 -26.86 -6.66 0.81
CA LYS A 6 -27.25 -5.59 1.74
C LYS A 6 -26.71 -5.83 3.15
N ILE A 7 -26.78 -7.09 3.62
CA ILE A 7 -26.26 -7.49 4.94
C ILE A 7 -24.73 -7.29 4.98
N ARG A 8 -23.99 -7.67 3.94
CA ARG A 8 -22.54 -7.48 3.88
C ARG A 8 -22.13 -6.01 3.91
N ILE A 9 -22.84 -5.15 3.16
CA ILE A 9 -22.60 -3.70 3.17
C ILE A 9 -22.90 -3.11 4.55
N ALA A 10 -24.02 -3.51 5.16
CA ALA A 10 -24.39 -3.05 6.50
C ALA A 10 -23.33 -3.45 7.55
N LEU A 11 -22.78 -4.67 7.46
CA LEU A 11 -21.72 -5.12 8.35
C LEU A 11 -20.43 -4.35 8.16
N LEU A 12 -20.03 -4.05 6.93
CA LEU A 12 -18.86 -3.21 6.64
C LEU A 12 -19.04 -1.79 7.18
N VAL A 13 -20.21 -1.19 6.97
CA VAL A 13 -20.53 0.15 7.52
C VAL A 13 -20.49 0.11 9.05
N LEU A 14 -21.02 -0.90 9.67
CA LEU A 14 -20.98 -1.07 11.13
C LEU A 14 -19.54 -1.15 11.65
N VAL A 15 -18.67 -1.93 10.99
CA VAL A 15 -17.25 -2.03 11.36
C VAL A 15 -16.56 -0.67 11.25
N VAL A 16 -16.79 0.07 10.17
CA VAL A 16 -16.22 1.42 9.99
C VAL A 16 -16.73 2.38 11.06
N LEU A 17 -18.01 2.33 11.42
CA LEU A 17 -18.58 3.15 12.50
C LEU A 17 -17.98 2.81 13.86
N VAL A 18 -17.85 1.51 14.18
CA VAL A 18 -17.21 1.07 15.44
C VAL A 18 -15.76 1.55 15.50
N LEU A 19 -15.00 1.38 14.43
CA LEU A 19 -13.62 1.90 14.34
C LEU A 19 -13.57 3.43 14.48
N GLY A 20 -14.54 4.16 13.92
CA GLY A 20 -14.67 5.60 14.11
C GLY A 20 -14.90 6.00 15.58
N LEU A 21 -15.69 5.22 16.33
CA LEU A 21 -15.94 5.45 17.75
C LEU A 21 -14.70 5.20 18.63
N VAL A 22 -13.80 4.34 18.22
CA VAL A 22 -12.51 4.12 18.94
C VAL A 22 -11.71 5.42 19.05
N SER A 23 -11.82 6.34 18.10
CA SER A 23 -11.16 7.65 18.21
C SER A 23 -11.68 8.51 19.37
N ILE A 24 -12.90 8.27 19.84
CA ILE A 24 -13.53 9.03 20.92
C ILE A 24 -13.22 8.39 22.27
N PHE A 25 -13.37 7.07 22.37
CA PHE A 25 -13.30 6.32 23.64
C PHE A 25 -11.98 5.60 23.88
N GLY A 26 -11.18 5.38 22.82
CA GLY A 26 -9.92 4.64 22.90
C GLY A 26 -8.78 5.48 23.53
N ASP A 27 -7.85 4.80 24.17
CA ASP A 27 -6.60 5.38 24.65
C ASP A 27 -5.65 5.76 23.51
N GLN A 28 -4.66 6.58 23.78
CA GLN A 28 -3.74 7.13 22.78
C GLN A 28 -2.93 6.02 22.10
N TYR A 29 -2.55 4.99 22.85
CA TYR A 29 -1.79 3.86 22.33
C TYR A 29 -2.61 3.07 21.29
N THR A 30 -3.85 2.71 21.61
CA THR A 30 -4.76 2.01 20.68
C THR A 30 -4.97 2.80 19.39
N LYS A 31 -5.11 4.14 19.48
CA LYS A 31 -5.23 5.00 18.29
C LYS A 31 -4.00 4.93 17.41
N LEU A 32 -2.80 4.96 17.98
CA LEU A 32 -1.54 4.88 17.24
C LEU A 32 -1.37 3.52 16.54
N VAL A 33 -1.67 2.42 17.23
CA VAL A 33 -1.59 1.06 16.67
C VAL A 33 -2.57 0.88 15.52
N LEU A 34 -3.83 1.29 15.70
CA LEU A 34 -4.85 1.20 14.64
C LEU A 34 -4.54 2.09 13.45
N MET A 35 -4.00 3.30 13.69
CA MET A 35 -3.57 4.20 12.63
C MET A 35 -2.48 3.56 11.77
N LEU A 36 -1.48 2.92 12.38
CA LEU A 36 -0.46 2.16 11.64
C LEU A 36 -1.08 1.02 10.85
N ALA A 37 -2.02 0.27 11.45
CA ALA A 37 -2.72 -0.80 10.76
C ALA A 37 -3.49 -0.29 9.53
N PHE A 38 -4.16 0.86 9.62
CA PHE A 38 -4.86 1.48 8.51
C PHE A 38 -3.91 1.89 7.37
N LEU A 39 -2.76 2.48 7.70
CA LEU A 39 -1.77 2.90 6.71
C LEU A 39 -1.13 1.70 6.02
N TYR A 40 -0.74 0.66 6.77
CA TYR A 40 -0.22 -0.57 6.19
C TYR A 40 -1.27 -1.32 5.37
N MET A 41 -2.54 -1.31 5.79
CA MET A 41 -3.65 -1.84 5.00
C MET A 41 -3.75 -1.14 3.65
N ALA A 42 -3.73 0.19 3.63
CA ALA A 42 -3.82 0.96 2.40
C ALA A 42 -2.63 0.69 1.47
N LEU A 43 -1.41 0.75 1.99
CA LEU A 43 -0.20 0.43 1.21
C LEU A 43 -0.24 -1.01 0.68
N GLY A 44 -0.66 -1.97 1.50
CA GLY A 44 -0.83 -3.37 1.11
C GLY A 44 -1.87 -3.55 0.01
N GLN A 45 -2.99 -2.81 0.04
CA GLN A 45 -4.00 -2.82 -1.02
C GLN A 45 -3.42 -2.36 -2.36
N PHE A 46 -2.62 -1.29 -2.37
CA PHE A 46 -2.03 -0.76 -3.61
C PHE A 46 -0.91 -1.65 -4.14
N TRP A 47 -0.14 -2.28 -3.25
CA TRP A 47 0.81 -3.30 -3.69
C TRP A 47 0.10 -4.54 -4.24
N ASN A 48 -0.97 -5.00 -3.59
CA ASN A 48 -1.78 -6.13 -4.03
C ASN A 48 -2.47 -5.87 -5.38
N LEU A 49 -2.82 -4.62 -5.66
CA LEU A 49 -3.35 -4.23 -6.97
C LEU A 49 -2.34 -4.52 -8.08
N LEU A 50 -1.05 -4.25 -7.84
CA LEU A 50 0.04 -4.56 -8.79
C LEU A 50 0.42 -6.04 -8.79
N GLY A 51 0.87 -6.56 -7.64
CA GLY A 51 1.39 -7.92 -7.51
C GLY A 51 0.30 -8.98 -7.58
N GLY A 52 -0.81 -8.73 -6.88
CA GLY A 52 -1.88 -9.69 -6.73
C GLY A 52 -2.80 -9.79 -7.95
N TYR A 53 -3.20 -8.67 -8.53
CA TYR A 53 -4.17 -8.65 -9.63
C TYR A 53 -3.54 -8.45 -11.01
N ALA A 54 -2.51 -7.62 -11.15
CA ALA A 54 -1.85 -7.42 -12.44
C ALA A 54 -0.66 -8.37 -12.68
N GLY A 55 -0.23 -9.13 -11.68
CA GLY A 55 0.93 -10.02 -11.79
C GLY A 55 2.28 -9.29 -11.85
N LEU A 56 2.31 -8.00 -11.51
CA LEU A 56 3.49 -7.15 -11.50
C LEU A 56 4.12 -7.12 -10.09
N VAL A 57 4.93 -8.12 -9.77
CA VAL A 57 5.61 -8.21 -8.47
C VAL A 57 6.69 -7.12 -8.41
N SER A 58 6.32 -5.94 -7.92
CA SER A 58 7.23 -4.80 -7.77
C SER A 58 7.98 -4.87 -6.44
N LEU A 59 9.31 -4.76 -6.49
CA LEU A 59 10.16 -4.52 -5.32
C LEU A 59 10.54 -3.04 -5.18
N GLY A 60 9.79 -2.14 -5.82
CA GLY A 60 10.05 -0.70 -5.83
C GLY A 60 8.90 0.15 -5.29
N GLN A 61 7.99 -0.40 -4.49
CA GLN A 61 6.88 0.39 -3.95
C GLN A 61 7.35 1.53 -3.04
N GLN A 62 8.49 1.35 -2.38
CA GLN A 62 9.16 2.38 -1.58
C GLN A 62 9.56 3.62 -2.40
N ILE A 63 9.68 3.54 -3.73
CA ILE A 63 9.85 4.72 -4.60
C ILE A 63 8.74 5.74 -4.32
N PHE A 64 7.51 5.28 -4.34
CA PHE A 64 6.33 6.14 -4.18
C PHE A 64 6.10 6.55 -2.73
N ILE A 65 6.54 5.71 -1.78
CA ILE A 65 6.54 6.04 -0.35
C ILE A 65 7.53 7.17 -0.08
N GLY A 66 8.76 7.04 -0.57
CA GLY A 66 9.79 8.07 -0.42
C GLY A 66 9.42 9.38 -1.12
N LEU A 67 9.00 9.31 -2.40
CA LEU A 67 8.60 10.50 -3.15
C LEU A 67 7.41 11.22 -2.50
N GLY A 68 6.38 10.48 -2.08
CA GLY A 68 5.23 11.05 -1.40
C GLY A 68 5.59 11.77 -0.11
N GLY A 69 6.42 11.14 0.73
CA GLY A 69 6.90 11.71 1.99
C GLY A 69 7.81 12.92 1.80
N TYR A 70 8.80 12.85 0.90
CA TYR A 70 9.69 13.98 0.62
C TYR A 70 8.97 15.15 -0.04
N THR A 71 8.05 14.89 -0.96
CA THR A 71 7.24 15.96 -1.58
C THR A 71 6.40 16.66 -0.52
N LEU A 72 5.75 15.92 0.38
CA LEU A 72 5.05 16.51 1.51
C LEU A 72 5.99 17.38 2.35
N ALA A 73 7.16 16.83 2.76
CA ALA A 73 8.11 17.56 3.60
C ALA A 73 8.57 18.86 2.94
N VAL A 74 8.98 18.80 1.68
CA VAL A 74 9.47 19.95 0.92
C VAL A 74 8.37 21.00 0.71
N THR A 75 7.17 20.60 0.28
CA THR A 75 6.08 21.54 -0.01
C THR A 75 5.58 22.25 1.25
N VAL A 76 5.54 21.57 2.38
CA VAL A 76 5.06 22.14 3.64
C VAL A 76 6.15 22.97 4.34
N LEU A 77 7.42 22.51 4.32
CA LEU A 77 8.51 23.19 5.03
C LEU A 77 9.06 24.42 4.27
N TYR A 78 9.28 24.28 2.96
CA TYR A 78 9.96 25.31 2.17
C TYR A 78 9.01 26.23 1.41
N TYR A 79 7.85 25.70 0.97
CA TYR A 79 6.86 26.49 0.24
C TYR A 79 5.68 26.95 1.10
N GLY A 80 5.60 26.49 2.37
CA GLY A 80 4.52 26.90 3.28
C GLY A 80 3.12 26.42 2.84
N PHE A 81 3.03 25.38 2.04
CA PHE A 81 1.75 24.84 1.59
C PHE A 81 0.96 24.24 2.76
N PRO A 82 -0.38 24.34 2.74
CA PRO A 82 -1.20 23.63 3.71
C PRO A 82 -0.97 22.11 3.60
N ILE A 83 -0.99 21.41 4.72
CA ILE A 83 -0.65 19.99 4.84
C ILE A 83 -1.41 19.13 3.83
N TRP A 84 -2.69 19.42 3.61
CA TRP A 84 -3.55 18.71 2.66
C TRP A 84 -3.06 18.80 1.22
N LEU A 85 -2.62 19.98 0.83
CA LEU A 85 -2.05 20.20 -0.49
C LEU A 85 -0.70 19.48 -0.62
N GLY A 86 0.09 19.45 0.47
CA GLY A 86 1.35 18.70 0.52
C GLY A 86 1.14 17.18 0.33
N VAL A 87 0.11 16.60 0.96
CA VAL A 87 -0.25 15.19 0.76
C VAL A 87 -0.68 14.92 -0.68
N LEU A 88 -1.51 15.79 -1.26
CA LEU A 88 -1.99 15.63 -2.64
C LEU A 88 -0.85 15.76 -3.65
N THR A 89 0.02 16.75 -3.48
CA THR A 89 1.20 16.93 -4.36
C THR A 89 2.15 15.75 -4.28
N GLY A 90 2.29 15.11 -3.11
CA GLY A 90 3.03 13.86 -2.95
C GLY A 90 2.50 12.74 -3.85
N GLY A 91 1.18 12.57 -3.93
CA GLY A 91 0.55 11.64 -4.86
C GLY A 91 0.80 12.01 -6.33
N VAL A 92 0.67 13.30 -6.68
CA VAL A 92 0.89 13.78 -8.06
C VAL A 92 2.34 13.55 -8.52
N ILE A 93 3.33 13.82 -7.67
CA ILE A 93 4.74 13.60 -7.99
C ILE A 93 5.03 12.10 -8.12
N ALA A 94 4.47 11.26 -7.25
CA ALA A 94 4.57 9.81 -7.35
C ALA A 94 3.99 9.28 -8.68
N LEU A 95 2.81 9.78 -9.08
CA LEU A 95 2.18 9.45 -10.37
C LEU A 95 3.04 9.91 -11.55
N PHE A 96 3.53 11.15 -11.53
CA PHE A 96 4.37 11.69 -12.59
C PHE A 96 5.66 10.87 -12.76
N PHE A 97 6.33 10.53 -11.65
CA PHE A 97 7.51 9.70 -11.68
C PHE A 97 7.21 8.30 -12.24
N ALA A 98 6.11 7.69 -11.80
CA ALA A 98 5.65 6.40 -12.34
C ALA A 98 5.41 6.45 -13.86
N LEU A 99 4.84 7.55 -14.37
CA LEU A 99 4.63 7.76 -15.80
C LEU A 99 5.96 7.82 -16.56
N VAL A 100 6.93 8.55 -16.03
CA VAL A 100 8.26 8.73 -16.65
C VAL A 100 9.04 7.41 -16.71
N ILE A 101 9.02 6.61 -15.64
CA ILE A 101 9.81 5.37 -15.59
C ILE A 101 9.10 4.17 -16.24
N SER A 102 7.78 4.23 -16.42
CA SER A 102 6.99 3.10 -16.90
C SER A 102 7.42 2.54 -18.26
N PRO A 103 7.83 3.34 -19.28
CA PRO A 103 8.27 2.80 -20.57
C PRO A 103 9.54 1.96 -20.47
N ALA A 104 10.43 2.30 -19.53
CA ALA A 104 11.65 1.54 -19.29
C ALA A 104 11.37 0.25 -18.50
N ILE A 105 10.61 0.36 -17.41
CA ILE A 105 10.33 -0.76 -16.50
C ILE A 105 9.46 -1.82 -17.18
N PHE A 106 8.46 -1.45 -17.99
CA PHE A 106 7.57 -2.42 -18.62
C PHE A 106 8.20 -3.17 -19.83
N ARG A 107 9.42 -2.81 -20.22
CA ARG A 107 10.22 -3.64 -21.14
C ARG A 107 10.81 -4.86 -20.43
N MET A 108 10.90 -4.82 -19.11
CA MET A 108 11.35 -5.94 -18.30
C MET A 108 10.16 -6.82 -17.92
N SER A 109 10.39 -8.11 -17.76
CA SER A 109 9.37 -9.08 -17.35
C SER A 109 9.87 -9.97 -16.20
N GLY A 110 8.94 -10.52 -15.43
CA GLY A 110 9.24 -11.43 -14.32
C GLY A 110 10.21 -10.84 -13.30
N VAL A 111 11.27 -11.58 -13.01
CA VAL A 111 12.28 -11.21 -12.00
C VAL A 111 13.02 -9.92 -12.36
N TYR A 112 13.26 -9.68 -13.66
CA TYR A 112 13.94 -8.46 -14.12
C TYR A 112 13.12 -7.19 -13.83
N PHE A 113 11.80 -7.26 -13.92
CA PHE A 113 10.91 -6.17 -13.50
C PHE A 113 11.04 -5.88 -12.01
N SER A 114 11.06 -6.93 -11.18
CA SER A 114 11.21 -6.80 -9.73
C SER A 114 12.54 -6.16 -9.34
N ILE A 115 13.66 -6.68 -9.90
CA ILE A 115 15.00 -6.13 -9.64
C ILE A 115 15.12 -4.70 -10.19
N GLY A 116 14.61 -4.44 -11.40
CA GLY A 116 14.66 -3.11 -12.01
C GLY A 116 13.94 -2.06 -11.15
N THR A 117 12.77 -2.38 -10.60
CA THR A 117 12.05 -1.46 -9.70
C THR A 117 12.80 -1.23 -8.39
N TRP A 118 13.49 -2.23 -7.84
CA TRP A 118 14.33 -2.09 -6.67
C TRP A 118 15.55 -1.19 -6.94
N VAL A 119 16.25 -1.41 -8.04
CA VAL A 119 17.41 -0.59 -8.43
C VAL A 119 17.04 0.89 -8.57
N VAL A 120 15.86 1.19 -9.14
CA VAL A 120 15.35 2.56 -9.22
C VAL A 120 15.11 3.15 -7.82
N ALA A 121 14.56 2.36 -6.88
CA ALA A 121 14.37 2.81 -5.50
C ALA A 121 15.69 3.14 -4.81
N GLU A 122 16.70 2.27 -4.95
CA GLU A 122 18.03 2.46 -4.39
C GLU A 122 18.73 3.68 -5.01
N SER A 123 18.59 3.87 -6.31
CA SER A 123 19.14 5.05 -7.00
C SER A 123 18.54 6.35 -6.46
N LEU A 124 17.25 6.37 -6.15
CA LEU A 124 16.60 7.52 -5.50
C LEU A 124 17.09 7.72 -4.08
N ALA A 125 17.26 6.64 -3.30
CA ALA A 125 17.82 6.73 -1.95
C ALA A 125 19.18 7.42 -1.95
N ILE A 126 20.07 6.99 -2.85
CA ILE A 126 21.41 7.57 -3.02
C ILE A 126 21.30 9.03 -3.48
N TRP A 127 20.45 9.32 -4.46
CA TRP A 127 20.28 10.68 -4.97
C TRP A 127 19.80 11.64 -3.89
N PHE A 128 18.72 11.29 -3.16
CA PHE A 128 18.20 12.10 -2.07
C PHE A 128 19.19 12.24 -0.90
N SER A 129 20.03 11.24 -0.66
CA SER A 129 21.07 11.30 0.39
C SER A 129 22.21 12.27 0.07
N ASN A 130 22.42 12.57 -1.20
CA ASN A 130 23.47 13.51 -1.66
C ASN A 130 22.90 14.87 -2.08
N TRP A 131 21.61 15.08 -1.99
CA TRP A 131 20.97 16.30 -2.44
C TRP A 131 20.95 17.34 -1.32
N GLU A 132 21.67 18.45 -1.51
CA GLU A 132 21.81 19.52 -0.52
C GLU A 132 20.48 20.14 -0.10
N TYR A 133 19.53 20.27 -1.03
CA TYR A 133 18.21 20.84 -0.78
C TYR A 133 17.37 20.10 0.27
N VAL A 134 17.66 18.83 0.50
CA VAL A 134 17.00 17.98 1.50
C VAL A 134 17.95 17.55 2.62
N GLU A 135 18.94 18.41 2.95
CA GLU A 135 19.90 18.28 4.05
C GLU A 135 20.80 17.03 3.97
N MET A 136 21.22 16.65 2.75
CA MET A 136 22.26 15.64 2.51
C MET A 136 22.14 14.39 3.40
N GLY A 137 20.97 13.78 3.44
CA GLY A 137 20.76 12.51 4.17
C GLY A 137 20.57 12.63 5.68
N GLN A 138 20.69 13.81 6.28
CA GLN A 138 20.43 14.01 7.72
C GLN A 138 18.95 13.82 8.07
N GLY A 139 18.06 14.03 7.09
CA GLY A 139 16.62 13.90 7.22
C GLY A 139 15.93 15.19 7.64
N LEU A 140 14.65 15.28 7.34
CA LEU A 140 13.82 16.46 7.56
C LEU A 140 12.78 16.22 8.66
N PHE A 141 12.68 17.16 9.61
CA PHE A 141 11.59 17.18 10.60
C PHE A 141 10.40 17.97 10.06
N ILE A 142 9.26 17.30 9.87
CA ILE A 142 8.01 17.89 9.39
C ILE A 142 7.31 18.59 10.58
N ARG A 143 7.85 19.74 11.02
CA ARG A 143 7.35 20.48 12.19
C ARG A 143 5.85 20.78 12.13
N PRO A 144 5.25 21.19 11.00
CA PRO A 144 3.82 21.46 10.93
C PRO A 144 2.92 20.25 11.23
N ALA A 145 3.43 19.02 11.07
CA ALA A 145 2.69 17.80 11.42
C ALA A 145 2.30 17.76 12.92
N LYS A 146 3.10 18.39 13.81
CA LYS A 146 2.81 18.47 15.24
C LYS A 146 1.57 19.31 15.57
N GLN A 147 1.05 20.11 14.64
CA GLN A 147 -0.17 20.87 14.82
C GLN A 147 -1.43 20.01 14.71
N LEU A 148 -1.30 18.81 14.09
CA LEU A 148 -2.41 17.88 13.97
C LEU A 148 -2.56 17.05 15.24
N SER A 149 -3.79 16.95 15.73
CA SER A 149 -4.09 16.06 16.86
C SER A 149 -4.01 14.60 16.44
N VAL A 150 -3.72 13.69 17.38
CA VAL A 150 -3.71 12.24 17.12
C VAL A 150 -5.04 11.76 16.54
N SER A 151 -6.16 12.33 17.00
CA SER A 151 -7.49 12.01 16.46
C SER A 151 -7.66 12.43 15.00
N GLN A 152 -7.12 13.57 14.60
CA GLN A 152 -7.15 14.01 13.20
C GLN A 152 -6.34 13.07 12.30
N LEU A 153 -5.13 12.69 12.73
CA LEU A 153 -4.29 11.72 12.01
C LEU A 153 -4.95 10.35 11.93
N TYR A 154 -5.63 9.92 13.00
CA TYR A 154 -6.39 8.68 13.03
C TYR A 154 -7.51 8.66 11.97
N TYR A 155 -8.34 9.71 11.93
CA TYR A 155 -9.42 9.78 10.93
C TYR A 155 -8.89 9.86 9.50
N LEU A 156 -7.76 10.54 9.29
CA LEU A 156 -7.08 10.56 8.01
C LEU A 156 -6.61 9.17 7.58
N ALA A 157 -5.93 8.44 8.46
CA ALA A 157 -5.46 7.10 8.18
C ALA A 157 -6.66 6.16 7.90
N MET A 158 -7.74 6.27 8.67
CA MET A 158 -8.96 5.50 8.45
C MET A 158 -9.60 5.85 7.09
N LEU A 159 -9.67 7.12 6.72
CA LEU A 159 -10.20 7.56 5.43
C LEU A 159 -9.39 6.98 4.27
N VAL A 160 -8.05 7.02 4.36
CA VAL A 160 -7.15 6.45 3.35
C VAL A 160 -7.31 4.93 3.28
N ALA A 161 -7.45 4.24 4.41
CA ALA A 161 -7.67 2.79 4.45
C ALA A 161 -9.01 2.40 3.81
N VAL A 162 -10.10 3.03 4.21
CA VAL A 162 -11.43 2.77 3.63
C VAL A 162 -11.44 3.15 2.15
N GLY A 163 -10.84 4.29 1.80
CA GLY A 163 -10.69 4.74 0.42
C GLY A 163 -9.90 3.75 -0.44
N SER A 164 -8.82 3.15 0.09
CA SER A 164 -8.01 2.16 -0.62
C SER A 164 -8.81 0.90 -0.95
N VAL A 165 -9.56 0.37 0.03
CA VAL A 165 -10.42 -0.80 -0.17
C VAL A 165 -11.52 -0.50 -1.19
N ALA A 166 -12.19 0.65 -1.06
CA ALA A 166 -13.25 1.07 -1.99
C ALA A 166 -12.72 1.26 -3.41
N LEU A 167 -11.55 1.89 -3.56
CA LEU A 167 -10.90 2.11 -4.85
C LEU A 167 -10.51 0.79 -5.51
N VAL A 168 -9.80 -0.10 -4.80
CA VAL A 168 -9.39 -1.40 -5.34
C VAL A 168 -10.62 -2.24 -5.70
N TYR A 169 -11.65 -2.26 -4.86
CA TYR A 169 -12.92 -2.92 -5.17
C TYR A 169 -13.57 -2.35 -6.44
N GLY A 170 -13.63 -1.02 -6.58
CA GLY A 170 -14.16 -0.35 -7.77
C GLY A 170 -13.35 -0.67 -9.04
N VAL A 171 -12.01 -0.62 -8.96
CA VAL A 171 -11.11 -1.00 -10.06
C VAL A 171 -11.34 -2.45 -10.46
N MET A 172 -11.42 -3.37 -9.51
CA MET A 172 -11.60 -4.79 -9.81
C MET A 172 -12.96 -5.11 -10.44
N ARG A 173 -13.98 -4.30 -10.17
CA ARG A 173 -15.30 -4.42 -10.82
C ARG A 173 -15.42 -3.68 -12.16
N SER A 174 -14.42 -2.92 -12.55
CA SER A 174 -14.37 -2.22 -13.83
C SER A 174 -13.85 -3.11 -14.98
N LYS A 175 -13.83 -2.57 -16.20
CA LYS A 175 -13.20 -3.21 -17.37
C LYS A 175 -11.70 -3.41 -17.15
N LEU A 176 -11.06 -2.47 -16.41
CA LEU A 176 -9.64 -2.57 -16.06
C LEU A 176 -9.37 -3.82 -15.21
N GLY A 177 -10.18 -4.09 -14.19
CA GLY A 177 -10.00 -5.27 -13.35
C GLY A 177 -10.09 -6.59 -14.12
N LEU A 178 -11.02 -6.71 -15.07
CA LEU A 178 -11.10 -7.88 -15.95
C LEU A 178 -9.83 -8.03 -16.81
N ALA A 179 -9.35 -6.93 -17.38
CA ALA A 179 -8.13 -6.92 -18.17
C ALA A 179 -6.90 -7.33 -17.32
N LEU A 180 -6.79 -6.83 -16.07
CA LEU A 180 -5.69 -7.18 -15.17
C LEU A 180 -5.68 -8.67 -14.84
N MET A 181 -6.83 -9.26 -14.51
CA MET A 181 -6.92 -10.70 -14.21
C MET A 181 -6.61 -11.57 -15.43
N ALA A 182 -7.02 -11.15 -16.63
CA ALA A 182 -6.67 -11.86 -17.86
C ALA A 182 -5.15 -11.84 -18.10
N MET A 183 -4.54 -10.65 -18.03
CA MET A 183 -3.09 -10.45 -18.25
C MET A 183 -2.22 -11.17 -17.23
N ARG A 184 -2.70 -11.30 -15.99
CA ARG A 184 -1.98 -12.00 -14.92
C ARG A 184 -1.71 -13.46 -15.28
N ASN A 185 -2.69 -14.12 -15.91
CA ASN A 185 -2.59 -15.54 -16.26
C ASN A 185 -1.73 -15.76 -17.51
N ASP A 186 -2.01 -15.02 -18.57
CA ASP A 186 -1.27 -15.07 -19.82
C ASP A 186 -1.34 -13.73 -20.57
N PRO A 187 -0.28 -12.92 -20.54
CA PRO A 187 -0.24 -11.65 -21.28
C PRO A 187 -0.39 -11.83 -22.80
N GLY A 188 0.23 -12.88 -23.37
CA GLY A 188 0.21 -13.12 -24.82
C GLY A 188 -1.19 -13.50 -25.31
N ALA A 189 -1.87 -14.44 -24.62
CA ALA A 189 -3.25 -14.79 -24.94
C ALA A 189 -4.19 -13.59 -24.75
N SER A 190 -3.94 -12.74 -23.78
CA SER A 190 -4.75 -11.53 -23.56
C SER A 190 -4.62 -10.52 -24.71
N GLU A 191 -3.43 -10.37 -25.30
CA GLU A 191 -3.21 -9.51 -26.48
C GLU A 191 -3.95 -10.01 -27.71
N THR A 192 -3.98 -11.33 -27.94
CA THR A 192 -4.76 -11.90 -29.05
C THR A 192 -6.27 -11.68 -28.91
N CYS A 193 -6.75 -11.55 -27.66
CA CYS A 193 -8.15 -11.18 -27.36
C CYS A 193 -8.40 -9.65 -27.41
N GLY A 194 -7.43 -8.85 -27.87
CA GLY A 194 -7.58 -7.39 -28.02
C GLY A 194 -7.34 -6.58 -26.73
N VAL A 195 -6.80 -7.19 -25.67
CA VAL A 195 -6.45 -6.49 -24.42
C VAL A 195 -5.09 -5.79 -24.60
N SER A 196 -5.07 -4.47 -24.52
CA SER A 196 -3.84 -3.69 -24.57
C SER A 196 -3.04 -3.84 -23.26
N VAL A 197 -2.14 -4.82 -23.19
CA VAL A 197 -1.36 -5.18 -22.00
C VAL A 197 -0.60 -3.97 -21.44
N PHE A 198 0.15 -3.23 -22.29
CA PHE A 198 0.91 -2.06 -21.85
C PHE A 198 0.01 -1.00 -21.21
N ARG A 199 -1.11 -0.62 -21.84
CA ARG A 199 -2.00 0.43 -21.30
C ARG A 199 -2.64 0.02 -19.97
N ASN A 200 -3.07 -1.22 -19.84
CA ASN A 200 -3.69 -1.69 -18.60
C ASN A 200 -2.68 -1.80 -17.45
N LYS A 201 -1.45 -2.25 -17.73
CA LYS A 201 -0.33 -2.20 -16.76
C LYS A 201 -0.05 -0.77 -16.33
N LEU A 202 0.00 0.17 -17.28
CA LEU A 202 0.24 1.58 -17.01
C LEU A 202 -0.84 2.17 -16.11
N TYR A 203 -2.12 1.98 -16.42
CA TYR A 203 -3.21 2.49 -15.57
C TYR A 203 -3.15 1.93 -14.16
N CYS A 204 -2.91 0.62 -14.02
CA CYS A 204 -2.75 -0.01 -12.72
C CYS A 204 -1.57 0.59 -11.93
N TYR A 205 -0.44 0.79 -12.59
CA TYR A 205 0.78 1.35 -11.99
C TYR A 205 0.60 2.81 -11.56
N LEU A 206 -0.05 3.64 -12.40
CA LEU A 206 -0.35 5.04 -12.08
C LEU A 206 -1.33 5.16 -10.91
N ILE A 207 -2.39 4.35 -10.87
CA ILE A 207 -3.33 4.33 -9.74
C ILE A 207 -2.60 3.93 -8.45
N SER A 208 -1.83 2.86 -8.49
CA SER A 208 -1.08 2.38 -7.33
C SER A 208 -0.07 3.42 -6.84
N SER A 209 0.72 4.01 -7.73
CA SER A 209 1.74 5.00 -7.38
C SER A 209 1.14 6.27 -6.77
N PHE A 210 0.08 6.82 -7.39
CA PHE A 210 -0.62 8.00 -6.88
C PHE A 210 -1.15 7.78 -5.47
N CYS A 211 -1.88 6.68 -5.28
CA CYS A 211 -2.49 6.37 -3.99
C CYS A 211 -1.45 6.02 -2.92
N THR A 212 -0.36 5.34 -3.30
CA THR A 212 0.77 5.09 -2.40
C THR A 212 1.43 6.40 -1.97
N GLY A 213 1.63 7.35 -2.89
CA GLY A 213 2.19 8.67 -2.57
C GLY A 213 1.33 9.46 -1.59
N ILE A 214 0.00 9.45 -1.76
CA ILE A 214 -0.94 10.06 -0.79
C ILE A 214 -0.85 9.36 0.57
N THR A 215 -0.87 8.03 0.59
CA THR A 215 -0.79 7.25 1.84
C THR A 215 0.52 7.51 2.56
N ALA A 216 1.62 7.61 1.81
CA ALA A 216 2.93 7.95 2.35
C ALA A 216 2.97 9.36 2.94
N GLY A 217 2.31 10.33 2.33
CA GLY A 217 2.14 11.66 2.90
C GLY A 217 1.51 11.58 4.30
N VAL A 218 0.40 10.86 4.44
CA VAL A 218 -0.25 10.66 5.74
C VAL A 218 0.63 9.89 6.72
N LEU A 219 1.37 8.89 6.24
CA LEU A 219 2.32 8.12 7.05
C LEU A 219 3.42 9.02 7.65
N TYR A 220 4.01 9.89 6.84
CA TYR A 220 5.08 10.79 7.30
C TYR A 220 4.57 11.95 8.15
N LEU A 221 3.30 12.32 8.08
CA LEU A 221 2.67 13.19 9.08
C LEU A 221 2.65 12.55 10.47
N ASN A 222 2.45 11.23 10.54
CA ASN A 222 2.52 10.50 11.79
C ASN A 222 3.97 10.31 12.29
N MET A 223 4.90 9.97 11.39
CA MET A 223 6.31 9.76 11.74
C MET A 223 7.05 11.05 12.08
N VAL A 224 6.57 12.20 11.58
CA VAL A 224 7.15 13.56 11.79
C VAL A 224 8.58 13.72 11.30
N PHE A 225 9.27 12.65 10.90
CA PHE A 225 10.66 12.63 10.45
C PHE A 225 10.82 11.75 9.24
N ILE A 226 11.54 12.25 8.23
CA ILE A 226 11.83 11.51 7.01
C ILE A 226 13.35 11.53 6.72
N GLN A 227 13.90 10.37 6.43
CA GLN A 227 15.31 10.17 6.07
C GLN A 227 15.40 9.31 4.81
N PRO A 228 16.33 9.60 3.84
CA PRO A 228 16.34 8.95 2.54
C PRO A 228 16.43 7.43 2.60
N TYR A 229 17.41 6.88 3.29
CA TYR A 229 17.59 5.42 3.38
C TYR A 229 16.42 4.67 4.00
N LYS A 230 15.67 5.33 4.92
CA LYS A 230 14.44 4.76 5.48
C LYS A 230 13.26 4.95 4.54
N ALA A 231 13.17 6.10 3.87
CA ALA A 231 12.03 6.42 3.02
C ALA A 231 11.99 5.58 1.73
N PHE A 232 13.16 5.30 1.15
CA PHE A 232 13.32 4.46 -0.04
C PHE A 232 13.83 3.05 0.30
N GLY A 233 13.91 2.69 1.58
CA GLY A 233 14.42 1.39 2.04
C GLY A 233 13.55 0.22 1.62
N ILE A 234 14.19 -0.92 1.35
CA ILE A 234 13.52 -2.16 0.95
C ILE A 234 12.58 -2.71 2.04
N ASP A 235 12.77 -2.30 3.28
CA ASP A 235 11.97 -2.70 4.44
C ASP A 235 10.47 -2.48 4.22
N TRP A 236 10.10 -1.40 3.54
CA TRP A 236 8.71 -1.13 3.16
C TRP A 236 8.14 -2.22 2.26
N THR A 237 8.87 -2.57 1.20
CA THR A 237 8.42 -3.61 0.28
C THR A 237 8.35 -4.97 0.97
N VAL A 238 9.31 -5.31 1.83
CA VAL A 238 9.28 -6.55 2.61
C VAL A 238 8.04 -6.59 3.51
N ALA A 239 7.73 -5.49 4.21
CA ALA A 239 6.51 -5.38 5.01
C ALA A 239 5.24 -5.58 4.18
N LEU A 240 5.16 -4.95 3.00
CA LEU A 240 4.00 -5.07 2.10
C LEU A 240 3.85 -6.48 1.53
N LEU A 241 4.96 -7.12 1.17
CA LEU A 241 4.98 -8.52 0.75
C LEU A 241 4.46 -9.43 1.87
N PHE A 242 4.96 -9.25 3.10
CA PHE A 242 4.48 -9.98 4.26
C PHE A 242 2.96 -9.83 4.43
N ILE A 243 2.46 -8.61 4.42
CA ILE A 243 1.04 -8.29 4.59
C ILE A 243 0.20 -8.98 3.52
N VAL A 244 0.60 -8.86 2.25
CA VAL A 244 -0.22 -9.37 1.13
C VAL A 244 -0.13 -10.89 1.00
N ILE A 245 1.04 -11.47 1.24
CA ILE A 245 1.23 -12.92 1.12
C ILE A 245 0.51 -13.64 2.26
N ILE A 246 0.68 -13.19 3.50
CA ILE A 246 0.00 -13.79 4.66
C ILE A 246 -1.49 -13.58 4.58
N GLY A 247 -1.91 -12.37 4.26
CA GLY A 247 -3.34 -12.06 4.15
C GLY A 247 -4.03 -12.84 3.03
N GLY A 248 -3.39 -13.00 1.88
CA GLY A 248 -3.88 -13.69 0.69
C GLY A 248 -3.76 -12.82 -0.57
N ILE A 249 -2.76 -13.15 -1.39
CA ILE A 249 -2.46 -12.43 -2.63
C ILE A 249 -3.63 -12.51 -3.62
N GLY A 250 -4.01 -11.37 -4.19
CA GLY A 250 -5.10 -11.30 -5.18
C GLY A 250 -6.50 -11.36 -4.53
N THR A 251 -6.63 -11.12 -3.23
CA THR A 251 -7.91 -10.94 -2.53
C THR A 251 -7.99 -9.53 -1.95
N ILE A 252 -9.21 -8.96 -1.87
CA ILE A 252 -9.39 -7.59 -1.33
C ILE A 252 -9.26 -7.61 0.19
N GLU A 253 -9.74 -8.67 0.83
CA GLU A 253 -9.71 -8.85 2.27
C GLU A 253 -8.32 -9.21 2.80
N GLY A 254 -7.46 -9.79 1.94
CA GLY A 254 -6.12 -10.23 2.33
C GLY A 254 -5.28 -9.14 2.99
N PRO A 255 -5.04 -8.00 2.33
CA PRO A 255 -4.25 -6.92 2.92
C PRO A 255 -4.85 -6.35 4.21
N ILE A 256 -6.16 -6.47 4.44
CA ILE A 256 -6.83 -6.05 5.68
C ILE A 256 -6.36 -6.93 6.83
N ILE A 257 -6.50 -8.25 6.67
CA ILE A 257 -6.09 -9.22 7.68
C ILE A 257 -4.58 -9.22 7.87
N GLY A 258 -3.83 -9.19 6.77
CA GLY A 258 -2.37 -9.18 6.79
C GLY A 258 -1.79 -7.95 7.50
N ALA A 259 -2.38 -6.76 7.30
CA ALA A 259 -1.93 -5.55 7.97
C ALA A 259 -2.15 -5.60 9.49
N VAL A 260 -3.28 -6.13 9.94
CA VAL A 260 -3.54 -6.32 11.37
C VAL A 260 -2.53 -7.28 11.98
N ILE A 261 -2.29 -8.43 11.33
CA ILE A 261 -1.31 -9.42 11.80
C ILE A 261 0.08 -8.81 11.84
N TYR A 262 0.49 -8.11 10.77
CA TYR A 262 1.80 -7.48 10.68
C TYR A 262 2.03 -6.48 11.81
N VAL A 263 1.08 -5.56 12.04
CA VAL A 263 1.21 -4.53 13.07
C VAL A 263 1.23 -5.12 14.47
N LEU A 264 0.41 -6.14 14.74
CA LEU A 264 0.45 -6.84 16.02
C LEU A 264 1.81 -7.54 16.24
N LEU A 265 2.31 -8.24 15.23
CA LEU A 265 3.64 -8.88 15.31
C LEU A 265 4.75 -7.84 15.49
N GLN A 266 4.71 -6.76 14.75
CA GLN A 266 5.68 -5.66 14.87
C GLN A 266 5.65 -5.04 16.28
N GLN A 267 4.46 -4.89 16.86
CA GLN A 267 4.30 -4.37 18.20
C GLN A 267 4.87 -5.32 19.27
N TYR A 268 4.62 -6.62 19.16
CA TYR A 268 5.20 -7.63 20.05
C TYR A 268 6.73 -7.75 19.90
N LEU A 269 7.25 -7.49 18.70
CA LEU A 269 8.67 -7.58 18.41
C LEU A 269 9.41 -6.25 18.58
N SER A 270 8.73 -5.17 18.99
CA SER A 270 9.32 -3.83 19.13
C SER A 270 10.50 -3.80 20.11
N ASP A 271 10.44 -4.61 21.17
CA ASP A 271 11.48 -4.70 22.18
C ASP A 271 12.72 -5.47 21.67
N TYR A 272 12.60 -6.19 20.56
CA TYR A 272 13.65 -7.00 19.93
C TYR A 272 13.96 -6.52 18.51
N ALA A 273 14.22 -5.23 18.33
CA ALA A 273 14.37 -4.59 17.02
C ALA A 273 15.37 -5.30 16.08
N SER A 274 16.49 -5.82 16.62
CA SER A 274 17.52 -6.52 15.84
C SER A 274 17.07 -7.89 15.31
N VAL A 275 16.08 -8.51 15.93
CA VAL A 275 15.59 -9.85 15.59
C VAL A 275 14.22 -9.80 14.89
N SER A 276 13.52 -8.67 14.99
CA SER A 276 12.16 -8.53 14.50
C SER A 276 12.02 -8.87 13.01
N MET A 277 12.94 -8.41 12.18
CA MET A 277 12.91 -8.65 10.73
C MET A 277 13.19 -10.12 10.40
N LEU A 278 14.10 -10.78 11.14
CA LEU A 278 14.37 -12.20 10.99
C LEU A 278 13.14 -13.04 11.39
N VAL A 279 12.52 -12.71 12.53
CA VAL A 279 11.30 -13.40 12.99
C VAL A 279 10.15 -13.21 12.00
N LEU A 280 9.93 -12.00 11.50
CA LEU A 280 8.93 -11.74 10.47
C LEU A 280 9.19 -12.58 9.20
N GLY A 281 10.44 -12.67 8.75
CA GLY A 281 10.82 -13.51 7.61
C GLY A 281 10.53 -14.99 7.84
N VAL A 282 10.91 -15.53 9.01
CA VAL A 282 10.65 -16.93 9.38
C VAL A 282 9.15 -17.20 9.47
N VAL A 283 8.39 -16.31 10.11
CA VAL A 283 6.92 -16.42 10.20
C VAL A 283 6.28 -16.41 8.81
N ALA A 284 6.74 -15.52 7.90
CA ALA A 284 6.25 -15.50 6.53
C ALA A 284 6.50 -16.84 5.81
N ILE A 285 7.70 -17.41 5.93
CA ILE A 285 8.04 -18.70 5.32
C ILE A 285 7.15 -19.82 5.89
N ILE A 286 6.99 -19.90 7.20
CA ILE A 286 6.14 -20.90 7.85
C ILE A 286 4.68 -20.77 7.35
N ILE A 287 4.14 -19.56 7.29
CA ILE A 287 2.77 -19.35 6.83
C ILE A 287 2.63 -19.72 5.35
N MET A 288 3.61 -19.39 4.50
CA MET A 288 3.59 -19.80 3.09
C MET A 288 3.61 -21.32 2.91
N LEU A 289 4.35 -22.05 3.75
CA LEU A 289 4.40 -23.50 3.68
C LEU A 289 3.10 -24.17 4.13
N ILE A 290 2.44 -23.62 5.16
CA ILE A 290 1.21 -24.17 5.73
C ILE A 290 -0.02 -23.69 4.94
N VAL A 291 -0.02 -22.43 4.48
CA VAL A 291 -1.16 -21.76 3.87
C VAL A 291 -0.72 -21.05 2.57
N PRO A 292 -0.42 -21.79 1.49
CA PRO A 292 0.20 -21.26 0.28
C PRO A 292 -0.67 -20.20 -0.45
N LYS A 293 -1.98 -20.17 -0.20
CA LYS A 293 -2.92 -19.16 -0.74
C LYS A 293 -3.14 -17.98 0.20
N GLY A 294 -2.42 -17.94 1.33
CA GLY A 294 -2.66 -17.00 2.41
C GLY A 294 -3.92 -17.32 3.20
N ILE A 295 -4.11 -16.62 4.30
CA ILE A 295 -5.21 -16.88 5.24
C ILE A 295 -6.56 -16.72 4.53
N MET A 296 -6.77 -15.59 3.86
CA MET A 296 -8.06 -15.31 3.21
C MET A 296 -8.29 -16.19 1.99
N GLY A 297 -7.26 -16.48 1.19
CA GLY A 297 -7.37 -17.40 0.06
C GLY A 297 -7.81 -18.79 0.47
N THR A 298 -7.30 -19.30 1.60
CA THR A 298 -7.69 -20.59 2.15
C THR A 298 -9.10 -20.59 2.74
N ILE A 299 -9.51 -19.50 3.38
CA ILE A 299 -10.88 -19.33 3.88
C ILE A 299 -11.86 -19.31 2.71
N GLN A 300 -11.55 -18.58 1.65
CA GLN A 300 -12.40 -18.54 0.45
C GLN A 300 -12.53 -19.90 -0.21
N GLU A 301 -11.46 -20.68 -0.27
CA GLU A 301 -11.49 -22.02 -0.87
C GLU A 301 -12.29 -23.03 -0.04
N LYS A 302 -12.11 -23.03 1.29
CA LYS A 302 -12.74 -24.01 2.18
C LYS A 302 -14.21 -23.67 2.51
N LEU A 303 -14.52 -22.40 2.67
CA LEU A 303 -15.85 -21.96 3.14
C LEU A 303 -16.70 -21.33 2.04
N GLY A 304 -16.14 -21.08 0.84
CA GLY A 304 -16.82 -20.36 -0.23
C GLY A 304 -17.22 -18.93 0.16
N PHE A 305 -16.59 -18.38 1.22
CA PHE A 305 -16.99 -17.12 1.83
C PHE A 305 -16.16 -15.98 1.26
N GLU A 306 -16.74 -15.21 0.34
CA GLU A 306 -16.20 -13.96 -0.16
C GLU A 306 -17.05 -12.81 0.36
N ILE A 307 -16.45 -11.87 1.13
CA ILE A 307 -17.15 -10.67 1.62
C ILE A 307 -17.24 -9.66 0.48
N LEU A 308 -16.11 -9.42 -0.18
CA LEU A 308 -15.93 -8.45 -1.28
C LEU A 308 -15.58 -9.18 -2.57
N SER A 309 -16.53 -9.95 -3.12
CA SER A 309 -16.27 -10.67 -4.37
C SER A 309 -16.08 -9.70 -5.55
N PRO A 310 -14.95 -9.75 -6.25
CA PRO A 310 -14.75 -8.99 -7.48
C PRO A 310 -15.54 -9.60 -8.66
N ARG A 311 -16.05 -10.84 -8.51
CA ARG A 311 -16.77 -11.55 -9.57
C ARG A 311 -18.11 -10.89 -9.85
N ARG A 312 -18.36 -10.54 -11.11
CA ARG A 312 -19.70 -10.20 -11.58
C ARG A 312 -20.49 -11.50 -11.73
N HIS A 313 -21.61 -11.62 -11.05
CA HIS A 313 -22.65 -12.56 -11.49
C HIS A 313 -23.22 -11.99 -12.78
N LEU A 314 -22.84 -12.58 -13.90
CA LEU A 314 -23.46 -12.37 -15.21
C LEU A 314 -24.87 -12.95 -15.18
#